data_97f5eeae61b178e6e4e5a279b10bab47
#
_entry.id   97f5eeae61b178e6e4e5a279b10bab47
#
_cell.length_a   1.000
_cell.length_b   1.000
_cell.length_c   1.000
_cell.angle_alpha   90.00
_cell.angle_beta   90.00
_cell.angle_gamma   90.00
#
_symmetry.space_group_name_H-M   'P 1'
#
loop_
_entity.id
_entity.type
_entity.pdbx_description
1 polymer ?
#
loop_
_entity_poly.entity_id
_entity_poly.type
_entity_poly.pdbx_seq_one_letter_code
_entity_poly.pdbx_strand_id
1 'polypeptide(L)'
;MPTGKFSGSFPAWSVVQVDCLDGDTFVKFVDGTGRLTGQVDYREKLDARVWCHVGMAEAYRLVTLDASRVTDVSLDVPGANGGNTKELERQIDLLAQDVSPFVKGHRYYSPVTYFWPDYYNGATSKWNRTLGYGSSLGVVIMNRNSGDWETFDADFQKQAARALSAGAKRCVFYVKTQYGVAELPKDDPARAGVPDVDKYTQDYILQQIAWAKKNYPNECQGVFLDEVVNGWGSQAPRLDWYRQLFKKIRDLYGKQFLIVINTGSNIADDFVSADFDICMCFEEKAETYLKNDATKPVMTDRMMQEPATRWWHVIHDVTKDNYQKVVNQAASLDVAHLYITDGQLVKGEGGQWKPEVNPYQNPPSEWLMPLTIAWVNGYLDILNRVIALEAKQK
;
A
#
# COMPACT_ATOMS: atom_id res chain seq x y z
N MET A 1 -43.07 14.31 2.52
CA MET A 1 -42.75 13.55 1.28
C MET A 1 -42.91 12.08 1.62
N PRO A 2 -43.66 11.28 0.87
CA PRO A 2 -43.79 9.88 1.16
C PRO A 2 -42.46 9.20 0.85
N THR A 3 -41.80 8.70 1.87
CA THR A 3 -40.65 7.81 1.71
C THR A 3 -41.16 6.48 1.23
N GLY A 4 -41.14 6.26 -0.06
CA GLY A 4 -41.45 4.98 -0.65
C GLY A 4 -40.33 4.00 -0.26
N LYS A 5 -40.66 2.94 0.46
CA LYS A 5 -39.73 1.85 0.72
C LYS A 5 -39.94 0.78 -0.34
N PHE A 6 -39.02 0.66 -1.28
CA PHE A 6 -38.92 -0.54 -2.07
C PHE A 6 -38.21 -1.59 -1.22
N SER A 7 -38.90 -2.63 -0.79
CA SER A 7 -38.33 -3.68 0.05
C SER A 7 -38.18 -4.97 -0.75
N GLY A 8 -37.02 -5.16 -1.35
CA GLY A 8 -36.59 -6.46 -1.84
C GLY A 8 -35.41 -6.95 -1.02
N SER A 9 -35.36 -8.21 -0.66
CA SER A 9 -34.15 -8.85 -0.14
C SER A 9 -33.42 -9.48 -1.32
N PHE A 10 -32.12 -9.20 -1.43
CA PHE A 10 -31.28 -9.70 -2.50
C PHE A 10 -30.30 -10.71 -1.90
N PRO A 11 -30.16 -11.93 -2.48
CA PRO A 11 -29.13 -12.87 -2.07
C PRO A 11 -27.73 -12.27 -2.18
N ALA A 12 -26.80 -12.76 -1.38
CA ALA A 12 -25.39 -12.42 -1.54
C ALA A 12 -24.94 -12.67 -2.99
N TRP A 13 -24.05 -11.81 -3.49
CA TRP A 13 -23.52 -11.85 -4.87
C TRP A 13 -24.53 -11.54 -5.99
N SER A 14 -25.69 -11.02 -5.67
CA SER A 14 -26.61 -10.53 -6.68
C SER A 14 -26.13 -9.24 -7.32
N VAL A 15 -26.32 -9.10 -8.62
CA VAL A 15 -26.19 -7.82 -9.33
C VAL A 15 -27.55 -7.20 -9.39
N VAL A 16 -27.71 -6.01 -8.79
CA VAL A 16 -28.97 -5.28 -8.78
C VAL A 16 -28.88 -4.12 -9.77
N GLN A 17 -29.76 -4.13 -10.76
CA GLN A 17 -29.95 -2.99 -11.65
C GLN A 17 -31.14 -2.19 -11.13
N VAL A 18 -30.94 -0.88 -10.97
CA VAL A 18 -32.00 0.06 -10.61
C VAL A 18 -32.13 1.07 -11.74
N ASP A 19 -33.25 1.11 -12.40
CA ASP A 19 -33.60 2.12 -13.39
C ASP A 19 -34.43 3.21 -12.71
N CYS A 20 -33.97 4.46 -12.81
CA CYS A 20 -34.61 5.60 -12.19
C CYS A 20 -35.01 6.63 -13.27
N LEU A 21 -36.16 7.24 -13.11
CA LEU A 21 -36.48 8.48 -13.77
C LEU A 21 -35.64 9.60 -13.15
N ASP A 22 -35.20 10.53 -13.97
CA ASP A 22 -34.29 11.66 -13.68
C ASP A 22 -34.17 12.22 -12.24
N GLY A 23 -33.08 12.77 -12.02
CA GLY A 23 -32.76 14.03 -11.31
C GLY A 23 -32.69 14.03 -9.81
N ASP A 24 -33.33 13.31 -8.92
CA ASP A 24 -33.30 13.48 -7.46
C ASP A 24 -33.45 12.20 -6.64
N THR A 25 -33.16 11.07 -7.23
CA THR A 25 -33.32 9.79 -6.56
C THR A 25 -32.03 9.35 -5.87
N PHE A 26 -32.17 9.09 -4.61
CA PHE A 26 -31.10 8.63 -3.75
C PHE A 26 -31.30 7.14 -3.44
N VAL A 27 -30.40 6.30 -3.92
CA VAL A 27 -30.48 4.85 -3.72
C VAL A 27 -29.48 4.43 -2.66
N LYS A 28 -29.97 3.81 -1.59
CA LYS A 28 -29.14 3.27 -0.50
C LYS A 28 -29.29 1.76 -0.43
N PHE A 29 -28.18 1.08 -0.30
CA PHE A 29 -28.13 -0.33 0.01
C PHE A 29 -27.81 -0.51 1.49
N VAL A 30 -28.62 -1.26 2.20
CA VAL A 30 -28.42 -1.58 3.61
C VAL A 30 -28.40 -3.10 3.78
N ASP A 31 -27.57 -3.59 4.70
CA ASP A 31 -27.57 -5.00 5.10
C ASP A 31 -28.80 -5.37 5.94
N GLY A 32 -28.92 -6.64 6.32
CA GLY A 32 -30.02 -7.12 7.15
C GLY A 32 -30.15 -6.43 8.52
N THR A 33 -29.10 -5.75 8.98
CA THR A 33 -29.08 -4.96 10.22
C THR A 33 -29.49 -3.49 10.01
N GLY A 34 -29.66 -3.06 8.76
CA GLY A 34 -29.96 -1.67 8.40
C GLY A 34 -28.71 -0.79 8.23
N ARG A 35 -27.51 -1.38 8.25
CA ARG A 35 -26.26 -0.66 8.05
C ARG A 35 -26.07 -0.31 6.57
N LEU A 36 -25.68 0.94 6.30
CA LEU A 36 -25.40 1.41 4.96
C LEU A 36 -24.19 0.66 4.36
N THR A 37 -24.37 0.01 3.22
CA THR A 37 -23.33 -0.74 2.50
C THR A 37 -22.96 -0.12 1.16
N GLY A 38 -23.84 0.73 0.62
CA GLY A 38 -23.60 1.47 -0.60
C GLY A 38 -24.62 2.59 -0.79
N GLN A 39 -24.23 3.60 -1.56
CA GLN A 39 -25.06 4.75 -1.84
C GLN A 39 -24.75 5.32 -3.21
N VAL A 40 -25.78 5.67 -3.97
CA VAL A 40 -25.65 6.37 -5.25
C VAL A 40 -26.58 7.56 -5.26
N ASP A 41 -26.06 8.71 -5.65
CA ASP A 41 -26.79 9.96 -5.76
C ASP A 41 -27.02 10.28 -7.25
N TYR A 42 -28.29 10.42 -7.62
CA TYR A 42 -28.71 10.65 -9.00
C TYR A 42 -29.16 12.09 -9.29
N ARG A 43 -28.92 13.02 -8.39
CA ARG A 43 -29.40 14.41 -8.51
C ARG A 43 -29.00 15.12 -9.80
N GLU A 44 -27.98 14.61 -10.50
CA GLU A 44 -27.43 15.24 -11.71
C GLU A 44 -27.56 14.39 -12.98
N LYS A 45 -28.22 13.23 -12.94
CA LYS A 45 -28.31 12.33 -14.10
C LYS A 45 -29.75 12.14 -14.56
N LEU A 46 -29.97 12.45 -15.83
CA LEU A 46 -31.10 11.99 -16.61
C LEU A 46 -30.88 10.54 -17.02
N ASP A 47 -31.80 9.64 -16.70
CA ASP A 47 -31.81 8.25 -17.15
C ASP A 47 -30.57 7.42 -16.68
N ALA A 48 -30.47 7.16 -15.39
CA ALA A 48 -29.33 6.46 -14.81
C ALA A 48 -29.64 4.99 -14.51
N ARG A 49 -28.83 4.10 -15.10
CA ARG A 49 -28.74 2.70 -14.72
C ARG A 49 -27.62 2.50 -13.71
N VAL A 50 -27.93 1.84 -12.61
CA VAL A 50 -26.95 1.47 -11.61
C VAL A 50 -26.85 -0.01 -11.44
N TRP A 51 -25.63 -0.47 -11.55
CA TRP A 51 -25.25 -1.84 -11.22
C TRP A 51 -24.57 -1.83 -9.87
N CYS A 52 -25.12 -2.55 -8.93
CA CYS A 52 -24.52 -2.69 -7.61
C CYS A 52 -24.22 -4.14 -7.31
N HIS A 53 -22.97 -4.39 -6.90
CA HIS A 53 -22.60 -5.67 -6.32
C HIS A 53 -23.03 -5.73 -4.86
N VAL A 54 -23.76 -6.77 -4.55
CA VAL A 54 -24.15 -7.10 -3.19
C VAL A 54 -23.11 -8.07 -2.64
N GLY A 55 -22.26 -7.61 -1.72
CA GLY A 55 -21.14 -8.39 -1.18
C GLY A 55 -21.55 -9.65 -0.37
N MET A 56 -20.59 -10.28 0.29
CA MET A 56 -20.70 -11.60 0.95
C MET A 56 -21.69 -11.72 2.13
N ALA A 57 -22.44 -10.72 2.49
CA ALA A 57 -23.36 -10.78 3.61
C ALA A 57 -24.81 -11.04 3.18
N GLU A 58 -25.56 -11.58 4.07
CA GLU A 58 -26.76 -12.38 3.97
C GLU A 58 -27.92 -11.86 3.13
N ALA A 59 -28.26 -10.62 3.13
CA ALA A 59 -29.28 -10.01 2.27
C ALA A 59 -29.20 -8.49 2.35
N TYR A 60 -29.40 -7.83 1.21
CA TYR A 60 -29.39 -6.40 1.15
C TYR A 60 -30.78 -5.86 0.84
N ARG A 61 -31.02 -4.65 1.30
CA ARG A 61 -32.27 -3.96 1.13
C ARG A 61 -32.05 -2.69 0.37
N LEU A 62 -32.80 -2.51 -0.70
CA LEU A 62 -32.85 -1.27 -1.43
C LEU A 62 -33.75 -0.29 -0.68
N VAL A 63 -33.24 0.89 -0.38
CA VAL A 63 -34.00 2.00 0.19
C VAL A 63 -33.85 3.19 -0.72
N THR A 64 -34.92 3.71 -1.25
CA THR A 64 -34.94 4.94 -2.05
C THR A 64 -35.72 6.05 -1.35
N LEU A 65 -35.33 7.29 -1.54
CA LEU A 65 -36.04 8.45 -1.00
C LEU A 65 -37.35 8.70 -1.73
N ASP A 66 -37.45 8.31 -2.99
CA ASP A 66 -38.65 8.42 -3.80
C ASP A 66 -38.84 7.18 -4.67
N ALA A 67 -39.66 6.24 -4.17
CA ALA A 67 -39.91 4.98 -4.87
C ALA A 67 -40.75 5.17 -6.16
N SER A 68 -41.47 6.29 -6.33
CA SER A 68 -42.24 6.56 -7.54
C SER A 68 -41.36 6.84 -8.75
N ARG A 69 -40.11 7.17 -8.53
CA ARG A 69 -39.10 7.44 -9.58
C ARG A 69 -38.30 6.20 -9.99
N VAL A 70 -38.44 5.09 -9.28
CA VAL A 70 -37.85 3.81 -9.67
C VAL A 70 -38.77 3.17 -10.70
N THR A 71 -38.31 3.04 -11.92
CA THR A 71 -39.12 2.50 -13.02
C THR A 71 -39.00 0.99 -13.10
N ASP A 72 -37.86 0.44 -12.76
CA ASP A 72 -37.62 -1.00 -12.70
C ASP A 72 -36.51 -1.36 -11.73
N VAL A 73 -36.61 -2.56 -11.17
CA VAL A 73 -35.53 -3.21 -10.39
C VAL A 73 -35.41 -4.63 -10.92
N SER A 74 -34.35 -4.88 -11.65
CA SER A 74 -34.04 -6.23 -12.11
C SER A 74 -32.91 -6.83 -11.29
N LEU A 75 -33.03 -8.12 -11.07
CA LEU A 75 -32.11 -8.92 -10.27
C LEU A 75 -31.48 -9.99 -11.15
N ASP A 76 -30.17 -9.95 -11.29
CA ASP A 76 -29.41 -11.06 -11.84
C ASP A 76 -28.82 -11.87 -10.68
N VAL A 77 -29.40 -13.04 -10.43
CA VAL A 77 -28.96 -13.95 -9.38
C VAL A 77 -28.01 -14.95 -10.02
N PRO A 78 -26.74 -14.99 -9.64
CA PRO A 78 -25.81 -15.98 -10.15
C PRO A 78 -26.36 -17.38 -9.92
N GLY A 79 -26.55 -18.15 -11.00
CA GLY A 79 -27.05 -19.52 -10.96
C GLY A 79 -28.54 -19.72 -11.22
N ALA A 80 -29.38 -18.67 -11.27
CA ALA A 80 -30.80 -18.80 -11.57
C ALA A 80 -31.08 -19.22 -13.04
N ASN A 81 -30.18 -18.88 -13.96
CA ASN A 81 -30.29 -19.17 -15.39
C ASN A 81 -29.24 -20.13 -15.96
N GLY A 82 -28.57 -20.94 -15.11
CA GLY A 82 -27.53 -21.87 -15.57
C GLY A 82 -26.31 -21.19 -16.20
N GLY A 83 -26.20 -19.86 -16.06
CA GLY A 83 -25.06 -19.06 -16.49
C GLY A 83 -23.82 -19.37 -15.66
N ASN A 84 -22.70 -19.44 -16.35
CA ASN A 84 -21.41 -19.88 -15.85
C ASN A 84 -20.92 -19.00 -14.67
N THR A 85 -21.26 -19.40 -13.44
CA THR A 85 -20.79 -18.74 -12.21
C THR A 85 -19.27 -18.56 -12.19
N LYS A 86 -18.51 -19.50 -12.76
CA LYS A 86 -17.07 -19.41 -12.92
C LYS A 86 -16.63 -18.26 -13.85
N GLU A 87 -17.41 -17.96 -14.88
CA GLU A 87 -17.10 -16.84 -15.77
C GLU A 87 -17.40 -15.49 -15.09
N LEU A 88 -18.46 -15.42 -14.30
CA LEU A 88 -18.77 -14.23 -13.52
C LEU A 88 -17.75 -14.02 -12.40
N GLU A 89 -17.37 -15.07 -11.68
CA GLU A 89 -16.26 -15.06 -10.73
C GLU A 89 -14.97 -14.61 -11.40
N ARG A 90 -14.66 -15.13 -12.59
CA ARG A 90 -13.49 -14.71 -13.38
C ARG A 90 -13.58 -13.24 -13.80
N GLN A 91 -14.74 -12.73 -14.19
CA GLN A 91 -14.93 -11.32 -14.54
C GLN A 91 -14.86 -10.41 -13.32
N ILE A 92 -15.40 -10.83 -12.18
CA ILE A 92 -15.26 -10.14 -10.90
C ILE A 92 -13.80 -10.10 -10.48
N ASP A 93 -13.10 -11.23 -10.59
CA ASP A 93 -11.66 -11.29 -10.30
C ASP A 93 -10.85 -10.42 -11.26
N LEU A 94 -11.20 -10.38 -12.54
CA LEU A 94 -10.56 -9.50 -13.53
C LEU A 94 -10.82 -8.02 -13.23
N LEU A 95 -12.05 -7.65 -12.87
CA LEU A 95 -12.39 -6.27 -12.47
C LEU A 95 -11.73 -5.89 -11.14
N ALA A 96 -11.65 -6.81 -10.19
CA ALA A 96 -10.94 -6.61 -8.93
C ALA A 96 -9.41 -6.55 -9.13
N GLN A 97 -8.89 -7.22 -10.16
CA GLN A 97 -7.46 -7.24 -10.51
C GLN A 97 -6.94 -5.90 -11.04
N ASP A 98 -7.80 -5.09 -11.66
CA ASP A 98 -7.40 -3.81 -12.26
C ASP A 98 -7.52 -2.61 -11.31
N VAL A 99 -8.07 -2.80 -10.10
CA VAL A 99 -8.23 -1.69 -9.15
C VAL A 99 -7.06 -1.69 -8.18
N SER A 100 -6.11 -0.80 -8.42
CA SER A 100 -5.08 -0.49 -7.43
C SER A 100 -5.75 -0.09 -6.10
N PRO A 101 -5.30 -0.62 -4.94
CA PRO A 101 -5.80 -0.17 -3.64
C PRO A 101 -5.42 1.28 -3.33
N PHE A 102 -4.57 1.86 -4.16
CA PHE A 102 -4.04 3.21 -4.02
C PHE A 102 -4.73 4.15 -4.99
N VAL A 103 -5.40 5.15 -4.45
CA VAL A 103 -6.24 6.09 -5.21
C VAL A 103 -5.39 7.27 -5.69
N LYS A 104 -5.52 7.64 -6.97
CA LYS A 104 -4.83 8.81 -7.53
C LYS A 104 -5.18 10.07 -6.73
N GLY A 105 -4.17 10.86 -6.39
CA GLY A 105 -4.31 12.10 -5.62
C GLY A 105 -4.40 11.89 -4.10
N HIS A 106 -4.43 10.63 -3.62
CA HIS A 106 -4.34 10.33 -2.20
C HIS A 106 -2.88 10.10 -1.79
N ARG A 107 -2.58 10.46 -0.55
CA ARG A 107 -1.30 10.20 0.10
C ARG A 107 -1.46 9.11 1.14
N TYR A 108 -0.36 8.42 1.44
CA TYR A 108 -0.35 7.28 2.35
C TYR A 108 0.84 7.36 3.29
N TYR A 109 0.59 7.13 4.55
CA TYR A 109 1.64 6.84 5.51
C TYR A 109 2.05 5.38 5.33
N SER A 110 3.23 5.14 4.79
CA SER A 110 3.79 3.81 4.54
C SER A 110 5.05 3.62 5.39
N PRO A 111 4.90 3.16 6.65
CA PRO A 111 6.03 3.02 7.55
C PRO A 111 6.92 1.84 7.18
N VAL A 112 8.22 1.98 7.37
CA VAL A 112 9.15 0.85 7.36
C VAL A 112 9.02 0.12 8.69
N THR A 113 8.31 -1.01 8.68
CA THR A 113 7.92 -1.76 9.87
C THR A 113 8.80 -3.01 10.05
N TYR A 114 10.14 -2.82 10.21
CA TYR A 114 11.06 -3.95 10.37
C TYR A 114 11.14 -4.48 11.80
N PHE A 115 10.37 -3.90 12.73
CA PHE A 115 10.30 -4.40 14.09
C PHE A 115 9.44 -5.67 14.19
N TRP A 116 9.86 -6.53 15.11
CA TRP A 116 9.19 -7.81 15.39
C TRP A 116 7.74 -7.60 15.87
N PRO A 117 6.84 -8.57 15.64
CA PRO A 117 5.50 -8.52 16.23
C PRO A 117 5.56 -8.31 17.74
N ASP A 118 4.87 -7.28 18.23
CA ASP A 118 4.88 -6.90 19.66
C ASP A 118 3.50 -6.45 20.16
N TYR A 119 2.44 -6.82 19.46
CA TYR A 119 1.06 -6.43 19.76
C TYR A 119 0.64 -6.70 21.19
N TYR A 120 1.27 -7.64 21.86
CA TYR A 120 1.03 -8.04 23.24
C TYR A 120 1.62 -7.06 24.29
N ASN A 121 2.46 -6.12 23.86
CA ASN A 121 3.12 -5.16 24.76
C ASN A 121 2.25 -3.93 25.11
N GLY A 122 0.94 -3.94 24.77
CA GLY A 122 0.01 -2.86 25.13
C GLY A 122 0.46 -1.48 24.62
N ALA A 123 0.57 -0.51 25.53
CA ALA A 123 0.94 0.87 25.20
C ALA A 123 2.40 1.04 24.72
N THR A 124 3.29 0.11 25.07
CA THR A 124 4.70 0.15 24.63
C THR A 124 4.93 -0.52 23.30
N SER A 125 3.91 -1.15 22.71
CA SER A 125 3.98 -1.79 21.40
C SER A 125 4.26 -0.79 20.29
N LYS A 126 5.32 -1.01 19.55
CA LYS A 126 5.67 -0.24 18.36
C LYS A 126 4.62 -0.39 17.26
N TRP A 127 4.11 -1.61 17.08
CA TRP A 127 3.04 -1.90 16.15
C TRP A 127 1.73 -1.23 16.54
N ASN A 128 1.29 -1.31 17.81
CA ASN A 128 0.05 -0.67 18.25
C ASN A 128 0.10 0.85 18.03
N ARG A 129 1.26 1.49 18.30
CA ARG A 129 1.46 2.91 18.03
C ARG A 129 1.38 3.23 16.53
N THR A 130 1.99 2.42 15.68
CA THR A 130 1.94 2.59 14.21
C THR A 130 0.52 2.39 13.68
N LEU A 131 -0.19 1.35 14.14
CA LEU A 131 -1.53 1.00 13.68
C LEU A 131 -2.62 1.97 14.18
N GLY A 132 -2.33 2.79 15.18
CA GLY A 132 -3.26 3.81 15.68
C GLY A 132 -3.70 4.84 14.62
N TYR A 133 -3.07 4.88 13.46
CA TYR A 133 -3.37 5.80 12.37
C TYR A 133 -4.23 5.18 11.23
N GLY A 134 -4.63 3.95 11.37
CA GLY A 134 -5.72 3.29 10.63
C GLY A 134 -5.73 3.53 9.13
N SER A 135 -6.76 4.23 8.65
CA SER A 135 -7.01 4.44 7.21
C SER A 135 -5.95 5.27 6.47
N SER A 136 -5.06 5.96 7.20
CA SER A 136 -3.92 6.67 6.59
C SER A 136 -2.79 5.74 6.20
N LEU A 137 -2.80 4.49 6.68
CA LEU A 137 -1.77 3.50 6.37
C LEU A 137 -1.86 3.03 4.92
N GLY A 138 -0.74 3.12 4.22
CA GLY A 138 -0.58 2.55 2.89
C GLY A 138 -0.08 1.10 2.95
N VAL A 139 1.23 0.93 2.78
CA VAL A 139 1.91 -0.36 2.86
C VAL A 139 2.50 -0.56 4.25
N VAL A 140 2.36 -1.76 4.80
CA VAL A 140 3.11 -2.24 5.96
C VAL A 140 3.93 -3.46 5.57
N ILE A 141 5.12 -3.60 6.15
CA ILE A 141 6.08 -4.64 5.80
C ILE A 141 6.19 -5.65 6.96
N MET A 142 5.97 -6.93 6.68
CA MET A 142 6.36 -8.01 7.58
C MET A 142 7.79 -8.39 7.27
N ASN A 143 8.70 -8.20 8.22
CA ASN A 143 10.11 -8.58 8.08
C ASN A 143 10.50 -9.56 9.18
N ARG A 144 10.79 -10.80 8.78
CA ARG A 144 11.32 -11.85 9.63
C ARG A 144 12.70 -12.24 9.11
N ASN A 145 13.73 -11.89 9.85
CA ASN A 145 15.14 -12.25 9.55
C ASN A 145 15.55 -11.98 8.09
N SER A 146 15.08 -10.85 7.51
CA SER A 146 15.34 -10.50 6.11
C SER A 146 14.77 -11.50 5.08
N GLY A 147 13.60 -12.08 5.37
CA GLY A 147 12.86 -12.92 4.42
C GLY A 147 12.88 -14.41 4.72
N ASP A 148 12.90 -14.80 5.97
CA ASP A 148 12.80 -16.21 6.41
C ASP A 148 11.33 -16.59 6.61
N TRP A 149 10.68 -17.18 5.57
CA TRP A 149 9.26 -17.52 5.56
C TRP A 149 8.98 -19.01 5.50
N GLU A 150 10.00 -19.86 5.54
CA GLU A 150 9.87 -21.33 5.42
C GLU A 150 8.93 -21.91 6.49
N THR A 151 9.04 -21.40 7.73
CA THR A 151 8.24 -21.88 8.85
C THR A 151 7.15 -20.87 9.19
N PHE A 152 5.94 -21.37 9.52
CA PHE A 152 4.84 -20.56 10.03
C PHE A 152 5.18 -19.98 11.42
N ASP A 153 4.75 -18.74 11.65
CA ASP A 153 4.84 -18.05 12.94
C ASP A 153 3.51 -17.33 13.23
N ALA A 154 2.84 -17.74 14.30
CA ALA A 154 1.52 -17.25 14.67
C ALA A 154 1.52 -15.76 15.06
N ASP A 155 2.63 -15.23 15.58
CA ASP A 155 2.72 -13.83 15.95
C ASP A 155 2.81 -12.94 14.71
N PHE A 156 3.54 -13.36 13.67
CA PHE A 156 3.54 -12.68 12.38
C PHE A 156 2.17 -12.70 11.71
N GLN A 157 1.47 -13.84 11.72
CA GLN A 157 0.11 -13.91 11.18
C GLN A 157 -0.82 -12.93 11.90
N LYS A 158 -0.82 -12.98 13.23
CA LYS A 158 -1.69 -12.13 14.04
C LYS A 158 -1.36 -10.65 13.86
N GLN A 159 -0.08 -10.30 13.78
CA GLN A 159 0.34 -8.92 13.56
C GLN A 159 -0.09 -8.42 12.17
N ALA A 160 0.09 -9.21 11.13
CA ALA A 160 -0.32 -8.88 9.77
C ALA A 160 -1.85 -8.71 9.66
N ALA A 161 -2.62 -9.64 10.23
CA ALA A 161 -4.07 -9.54 10.30
C ALA A 161 -4.54 -8.28 11.04
N ARG A 162 -3.87 -7.91 12.14
CA ARG A 162 -4.15 -6.66 12.88
C ARG A 162 -3.87 -5.42 12.05
N ALA A 163 -2.78 -5.42 11.27
CA ALA A 163 -2.45 -4.30 10.40
C ALA A 163 -3.53 -4.07 9.34
N LEU A 164 -3.98 -5.13 8.68
CA LEU A 164 -5.08 -5.07 7.71
C LEU A 164 -6.40 -4.63 8.36
N SER A 165 -6.74 -5.19 9.51
CA SER A 165 -7.95 -4.80 10.27
C SER A 165 -7.90 -3.35 10.75
N ALA A 166 -6.73 -2.80 11.03
CA ALA A 166 -6.55 -1.40 11.39
C ALA A 166 -6.72 -0.45 10.21
N GLY A 167 -6.68 -0.94 8.97
CA GLY A 167 -6.90 -0.14 7.77
C GLY A 167 -5.71 0.01 6.84
N ALA A 168 -4.60 -0.70 7.07
CA ALA A 168 -3.50 -0.75 6.11
C ALA A 168 -4.01 -1.25 4.76
N LYS A 169 -3.65 -0.54 3.70
CA LYS A 169 -4.12 -0.86 2.34
C LYS A 169 -3.55 -2.18 1.85
N ARG A 170 -2.29 -2.47 2.20
CA ARG A 170 -1.60 -3.72 1.86
C ARG A 170 -0.61 -4.11 2.94
N CYS A 171 -0.51 -5.42 3.16
CA CYS A 171 0.54 -6.05 3.94
C CYS A 171 1.45 -6.83 3.00
N VAL A 172 2.73 -6.48 2.96
CA VAL A 172 3.74 -7.11 2.09
C VAL A 172 4.81 -7.80 2.93
N PHE A 173 5.37 -8.88 2.37
CA PHE A 173 6.35 -9.70 3.07
C PHE A 173 7.74 -9.43 2.48
N TYR A 174 8.68 -9.14 3.35
CA TYR A 174 10.06 -8.82 2.98
C TYR A 174 10.78 -10.02 2.38
N VAL A 175 11.45 -9.82 1.25
CA VAL A 175 12.37 -10.78 0.65
C VAL A 175 13.59 -10.05 0.12
N LYS A 176 14.77 -10.46 0.55
CA LYS A 176 16.05 -9.91 0.10
C LYS A 176 16.38 -10.42 -1.30
N THR A 177 16.88 -9.55 -2.19
CA THR A 177 17.33 -9.92 -3.55
C THR A 177 18.85 -9.82 -3.74
N GLN A 178 19.51 -9.14 -2.83
CA GLN A 178 20.98 -8.96 -2.85
C GLN A 178 21.49 -8.43 -4.21
N TYR A 179 20.80 -7.44 -4.75
CA TYR A 179 21.12 -6.79 -6.01
C TYR A 179 21.22 -7.73 -7.22
N GLY A 180 20.62 -8.93 -7.17
CA GLY A 180 20.62 -9.91 -8.27
C GLY A 180 22.01 -10.48 -8.60
N VAL A 181 22.95 -10.49 -7.64
CA VAL A 181 24.32 -10.93 -7.91
C VAL A 181 24.50 -12.45 -7.92
N ALA A 182 23.57 -13.21 -7.36
CA ALA A 182 23.71 -14.66 -7.20
C ALA A 182 23.91 -15.41 -8.53
N GLU A 183 23.29 -14.93 -9.59
CA GLU A 183 23.32 -15.56 -10.91
C GLU A 183 24.30 -14.90 -11.90
N LEU A 184 25.13 -13.96 -11.43
CA LEU A 184 26.22 -13.41 -12.22
C LEU A 184 27.37 -14.42 -12.37
N PRO A 185 28.24 -14.29 -13.40
CA PRO A 185 29.47 -15.07 -13.50
C PRO A 185 30.28 -15.05 -12.20
N LYS A 186 30.96 -16.14 -11.89
CA LYS A 186 31.69 -16.29 -10.60
C LYS A 186 32.79 -15.24 -10.39
N ASP A 187 33.37 -14.76 -11.48
CA ASP A 187 34.40 -13.74 -11.54
C ASP A 187 33.88 -12.31 -11.70
N ASP A 188 32.56 -12.12 -11.70
CA ASP A 188 31.96 -10.78 -11.79
C ASP A 188 32.31 -9.94 -10.56
N PRO A 189 32.88 -8.73 -10.73
CA PRO A 189 33.30 -7.88 -9.63
C PRO A 189 32.15 -7.48 -8.69
N ALA A 190 30.90 -7.48 -9.16
CA ALA A 190 29.73 -7.18 -8.32
C ALA A 190 29.47 -8.24 -7.24
N ARG A 191 30.07 -9.43 -7.36
CA ARG A 191 29.99 -10.51 -6.37
C ARG A 191 30.99 -10.36 -5.22
N ALA A 192 32.02 -9.53 -5.43
CA ALA A 192 33.14 -9.43 -4.49
C ALA A 192 32.68 -8.90 -3.12
N GLY A 193 32.98 -9.64 -2.07
CA GLY A 193 32.64 -9.26 -0.68
C GLY A 193 31.16 -9.34 -0.31
N VAL A 194 30.31 -9.89 -1.19
CA VAL A 194 28.88 -10.07 -0.92
C VAL A 194 28.68 -11.33 -0.08
N PRO A 195 28.12 -11.23 1.14
CA PRO A 195 27.84 -12.41 1.96
C PRO A 195 26.79 -13.31 1.32
N ASP A 196 26.94 -14.64 1.45
CA ASP A 196 25.98 -15.62 0.92
C ASP A 196 25.64 -15.38 -0.56
N VAL A 197 26.64 -14.98 -1.36
CA VAL A 197 26.52 -14.49 -2.73
C VAL A 197 25.78 -15.44 -3.69
N ASP A 198 25.78 -16.73 -3.43
CA ASP A 198 25.10 -17.75 -4.25
C ASP A 198 23.67 -18.06 -3.80
N LYS A 199 23.19 -17.44 -2.71
CA LYS A 199 21.92 -17.82 -2.08
C LYS A 199 20.70 -17.23 -2.79
N TYR A 200 20.75 -15.94 -3.14
CA TYR A 200 19.56 -15.17 -3.55
C TYR A 200 19.32 -15.26 -5.07
N THR A 201 19.25 -16.49 -5.59
CA THR A 201 18.80 -16.76 -6.97
C THR A 201 17.34 -16.44 -7.14
N GLN A 202 16.86 -16.26 -8.39
CA GLN A 202 15.42 -16.06 -8.64
C GLN A 202 14.58 -17.20 -8.05
N ASP A 203 15.04 -18.44 -8.17
CA ASP A 203 14.32 -19.60 -7.64
C ASP A 203 14.21 -19.56 -6.11
N TYR A 204 15.28 -19.18 -5.41
CA TYR A 204 15.25 -19.01 -3.95
C TYR A 204 14.29 -17.87 -3.53
N ILE A 205 14.33 -16.74 -4.24
CA ILE A 205 13.42 -15.59 -3.98
C ILE A 205 11.95 -16.02 -4.19
N LEU A 206 11.65 -16.70 -5.29
CA LEU A 206 10.32 -17.22 -5.57
C LEU A 206 9.87 -18.24 -4.52
N GLN A 207 10.79 -19.07 -4.03
CA GLN A 207 10.52 -20.02 -2.95
C GLN A 207 10.15 -19.31 -1.64
N GLN A 208 10.85 -18.22 -1.28
CA GLN A 208 10.51 -17.40 -0.10
C GLN A 208 9.12 -16.80 -0.23
N ILE A 209 8.79 -16.27 -1.40
CA ILE A 209 7.44 -15.73 -1.68
C ILE A 209 6.39 -16.85 -1.57
N ALA A 210 6.67 -18.03 -2.10
CA ALA A 210 5.77 -19.18 -2.04
C ALA A 210 5.52 -19.63 -0.60
N TRP A 211 6.54 -19.66 0.24
CA TRP A 211 6.40 -19.98 1.67
C TRP A 211 5.59 -18.90 2.41
N ALA A 212 5.87 -17.62 2.17
CA ALA A 212 5.08 -16.53 2.75
C ALA A 212 3.60 -16.67 2.35
N LYS A 213 3.31 -16.88 1.07
CA LYS A 213 1.94 -17.05 0.60
C LYS A 213 1.24 -18.31 1.11
N LYS A 214 1.98 -19.41 1.24
CA LYS A 214 1.47 -20.66 1.82
C LYS A 214 1.15 -20.53 3.31
N ASN A 215 2.07 -19.92 4.07
CA ASN A 215 1.96 -19.81 5.53
C ASN A 215 1.01 -18.69 5.97
N TYR A 216 0.81 -17.64 5.14
CA TYR A 216 -0.01 -16.47 5.43
C TYR A 216 -0.94 -16.14 4.24
N PRO A 217 -1.84 -17.05 3.84
CA PRO A 217 -2.59 -16.96 2.58
C PRO A 217 -3.47 -15.71 2.49
N ASN A 218 -3.99 -15.22 3.61
CA ASN A 218 -4.88 -14.06 3.66
C ASN A 218 -4.11 -12.75 3.89
N GLU A 219 -3.01 -12.82 4.61
CA GLU A 219 -2.23 -11.66 5.05
C GLU A 219 -1.14 -11.28 4.05
N CYS A 220 -0.54 -12.26 3.34
CA CYS A 220 0.48 -12.01 2.33
C CYS A 220 -0.16 -11.52 1.03
N GLN A 221 -0.29 -10.20 0.93
CA GLN A 221 -0.92 -9.52 -0.21
C GLN A 221 0.09 -8.99 -1.23
N GLY A 222 1.37 -9.24 -1.00
CA GLY A 222 2.45 -8.81 -1.87
C GLY A 222 3.82 -9.11 -1.29
N VAL A 223 4.83 -8.75 -2.03
CA VAL A 223 6.24 -8.88 -1.65
C VAL A 223 6.91 -7.52 -1.60
N PHE A 224 7.77 -7.31 -0.62
CA PHE A 224 8.73 -6.22 -0.56
C PHE A 224 10.11 -6.79 -0.91
N LEU A 225 10.57 -6.51 -2.12
CA LEU A 225 11.87 -6.92 -2.62
C LEU A 225 12.91 -5.88 -2.23
N ASP A 226 13.77 -6.23 -1.30
CA ASP A 226 14.85 -5.35 -0.84
C ASP A 226 16.16 -5.59 -1.59
N GLU A 227 17.05 -4.59 -1.54
CA GLU A 227 18.33 -4.59 -2.24
C GLU A 227 18.17 -4.80 -3.75
N VAL A 228 17.23 -4.07 -4.37
CA VAL A 228 17.03 -4.05 -5.82
C VAL A 228 17.97 -3.03 -6.46
N VAL A 229 18.50 -3.37 -7.65
CA VAL A 229 19.33 -2.42 -8.41
C VAL A 229 18.51 -1.21 -8.87
N ASN A 230 19.14 -0.04 -8.92
CA ASN A 230 18.52 1.17 -9.45
C ASN A 230 18.70 1.34 -10.96
N GLY A 231 19.54 0.55 -11.60
CA GLY A 231 19.79 0.56 -13.05
C GLY A 231 20.83 1.54 -13.53
N TRP A 232 21.46 2.32 -12.65
CA TRP A 232 22.52 3.24 -13.07
C TRP A 232 23.90 2.56 -13.14
N GLY A 233 24.71 2.97 -14.10
CA GLY A 233 26.10 2.56 -14.23
C GLY A 233 26.27 1.03 -14.31
N SER A 234 27.09 0.45 -13.44
CA SER A 234 27.37 -0.98 -13.40
C SER A 234 26.16 -1.85 -12.98
N GLN A 235 25.07 -1.25 -12.58
CA GLN A 235 23.85 -1.99 -12.22
C GLN A 235 22.92 -2.24 -13.41
N ALA A 236 23.06 -1.46 -14.50
CA ALA A 236 22.20 -1.55 -15.67
C ALA A 236 22.08 -2.97 -16.28
N PRO A 237 23.15 -3.78 -16.39
CA PRO A 237 23.05 -5.13 -16.96
C PRO A 237 22.13 -6.09 -16.18
N ARG A 238 21.81 -5.76 -14.91
CA ARG A 238 20.94 -6.60 -14.07
C ARG A 238 19.46 -6.26 -14.17
N LEU A 239 19.07 -5.22 -14.90
CA LEU A 239 17.67 -4.82 -15.03
C LEU A 239 16.81 -5.91 -15.67
N ASP A 240 17.31 -6.61 -16.66
CA ASP A 240 16.56 -7.70 -17.31
C ASP A 240 16.33 -8.88 -16.37
N TRP A 241 17.26 -9.17 -15.48
CA TRP A 241 17.08 -10.17 -14.44
C TRP A 241 15.88 -9.80 -13.53
N TYR A 242 15.75 -8.53 -13.13
CA TYR A 242 14.60 -8.06 -12.34
C TYR A 242 13.30 -8.07 -13.12
N ARG A 243 13.31 -7.66 -14.41
CA ARG A 243 12.13 -7.75 -15.28
C ARG A 243 11.62 -9.20 -15.39
N GLN A 244 12.53 -10.16 -15.50
CA GLN A 244 12.18 -11.58 -15.53
C GLN A 244 11.63 -12.05 -14.17
N LEU A 245 12.21 -11.63 -13.06
CA LEU A 245 11.71 -11.95 -11.71
C LEU A 245 10.29 -11.41 -11.51
N PHE A 246 10.04 -10.13 -11.86
CA PHE A 246 8.70 -9.54 -11.74
C PHE A 246 7.69 -10.28 -12.61
N LYS A 247 8.05 -10.62 -13.84
CA LYS A 247 7.20 -11.42 -14.72
C LYS A 247 6.85 -12.78 -14.09
N LYS A 248 7.83 -13.51 -13.55
CA LYS A 248 7.58 -14.79 -12.86
C LYS A 248 6.64 -14.63 -11.67
N ILE A 249 6.79 -13.56 -10.88
CA ILE A 249 5.89 -13.27 -9.75
C ILE A 249 4.47 -12.99 -10.26
N ARG A 250 4.31 -12.19 -11.35
CA ARG A 250 3.01 -11.93 -11.96
C ARG A 250 2.35 -13.19 -12.53
N ASP A 251 3.14 -14.03 -13.18
CA ASP A 251 2.65 -15.29 -13.75
C ASP A 251 2.10 -16.23 -12.64
N LEU A 252 2.70 -16.20 -11.43
CA LEU A 252 2.31 -17.04 -10.30
C LEU A 252 1.13 -16.48 -9.49
N TYR A 253 1.07 -15.16 -9.30
CA TYR A 253 0.17 -14.56 -8.31
C TYR A 253 -0.77 -13.50 -8.88
N GLY A 254 -0.64 -13.13 -10.16
CA GLY A 254 -1.47 -12.12 -10.81
C GLY A 254 -1.11 -10.67 -10.39
N LYS A 255 -1.87 -9.71 -10.94
CA LYS A 255 -1.63 -8.28 -10.73
C LYS A 255 -2.03 -7.77 -9.34
N GLN A 256 -2.97 -8.43 -8.67
CA GLN A 256 -3.39 -8.07 -7.31
C GLN A 256 -2.33 -8.35 -6.24
N PHE A 257 -1.34 -9.20 -6.54
CA PHE A 257 -0.22 -9.45 -5.66
C PHE A 257 0.82 -8.34 -5.82
N LEU A 258 0.91 -7.46 -4.82
CA LEU A 258 1.72 -6.24 -4.90
C LEU A 258 3.22 -6.57 -4.99
N ILE A 259 3.91 -5.97 -5.96
CA ILE A 259 5.37 -5.99 -6.06
C ILE A 259 5.89 -4.63 -5.63
N VAL A 260 6.44 -4.56 -4.44
CA VAL A 260 7.13 -3.37 -3.91
C VAL A 260 8.63 -3.62 -4.01
N ILE A 261 9.37 -2.68 -4.57
CA ILE A 261 10.82 -2.77 -4.68
C ILE A 261 11.50 -1.68 -3.86
N ASN A 262 12.66 -1.98 -3.29
CA ASN A 262 13.53 -0.99 -2.65
C ASN A 262 14.84 -0.87 -3.43
N THR A 263 15.03 0.29 -4.04
CA THR A 263 16.29 0.68 -4.72
C THR A 263 17.09 1.69 -3.89
N GLY A 264 16.51 2.23 -2.83
CA GLY A 264 17.10 3.24 -1.94
C GLY A 264 17.38 4.59 -2.61
N SER A 265 17.28 4.67 -3.93
CA SER A 265 17.55 5.88 -4.73
C SER A 265 16.67 5.87 -5.98
N ASN A 266 16.65 6.99 -6.72
CA ASN A 266 15.97 7.07 -8.01
C ASN A 266 16.46 5.96 -8.96
N ILE A 267 15.63 5.63 -9.92
CA ILE A 267 15.87 4.55 -10.87
C ILE A 267 16.14 5.08 -12.30
N ALA A 268 16.87 4.29 -13.07
CA ALA A 268 17.12 4.58 -14.47
C ALA A 268 15.82 4.63 -15.28
N ASP A 269 15.74 5.52 -16.26
CA ASP A 269 14.51 5.81 -17.02
C ASP A 269 13.93 4.58 -17.71
N ASP A 270 14.78 3.68 -18.20
CA ASP A 270 14.36 2.43 -18.83
C ASP A 270 13.80 1.41 -17.82
N PHE A 271 14.09 1.56 -16.52
CA PHE A 271 13.54 0.72 -15.47
C PHE A 271 12.17 1.20 -14.95
N VAL A 272 11.82 2.46 -15.21
CA VAL A 272 10.54 3.05 -14.79
C VAL A 272 9.35 2.27 -15.35
N SER A 273 9.46 1.70 -16.55
CA SER A 273 8.41 0.89 -17.19
C SER A 273 8.35 -0.57 -16.73
N ALA A 274 9.21 -1.01 -15.80
CA ALA A 274 9.18 -2.38 -15.30
C ALA A 274 7.91 -2.66 -14.50
N ASP A 275 7.49 -3.93 -14.44
CA ASP A 275 6.20 -4.36 -13.88
C ASP A 275 6.24 -4.54 -12.35
N PHE A 276 6.68 -3.48 -11.66
CA PHE A 276 6.48 -3.31 -10.22
C PHE A 276 5.37 -2.29 -9.94
N ASP A 277 4.77 -2.36 -8.76
CA ASP A 277 3.69 -1.44 -8.37
C ASP A 277 4.21 -0.22 -7.64
N ILE A 278 5.12 -0.41 -6.67
CA ILE A 278 5.66 0.66 -5.84
C ILE A 278 7.18 0.51 -5.76
N CYS A 279 7.89 1.63 -5.90
CA CYS A 279 9.33 1.71 -5.70
C CYS A 279 9.65 2.62 -4.50
N MET A 280 10.32 2.08 -3.49
CA MET A 280 11.01 2.89 -2.48
C MET A 280 12.26 3.47 -3.14
N CYS A 281 12.09 4.64 -3.74
CA CYS A 281 13.08 5.29 -4.59
C CYS A 281 13.86 6.41 -3.87
N PHE A 282 13.69 6.54 -2.59
CA PHE A 282 14.51 7.38 -1.72
C PHE A 282 14.52 6.81 -0.31
N GLU A 283 15.72 6.57 0.22
CA GLU A 283 15.95 6.06 1.57
C GLU A 283 17.25 6.66 2.12
N GLU A 284 17.18 7.90 2.63
CA GLU A 284 18.37 8.64 3.08
C GLU A 284 17.95 9.78 4.02
N LYS A 285 18.93 10.53 4.53
CA LYS A 285 18.78 11.68 5.44
C LYS A 285 17.97 12.82 4.85
N ALA A 286 17.27 13.54 5.73
CA ALA A 286 16.57 14.77 5.38
C ALA A 286 17.47 15.81 4.70
N GLU A 287 18.74 15.91 5.08
CA GLU A 287 19.70 16.82 4.45
C GLU A 287 19.89 16.50 2.96
N THR A 288 20.12 15.21 2.61
CA THR A 288 20.25 14.75 1.23
C THR A 288 18.96 14.98 0.46
N TYR A 289 17.81 14.69 1.08
CA TYR A 289 16.50 14.92 0.50
C TYR A 289 16.28 16.37 0.10
N LEU A 290 16.54 17.29 1.02
CA LEU A 290 16.33 18.73 0.82
C LEU A 290 17.33 19.36 -0.14
N LYS A 291 18.54 18.80 -0.26
CA LYS A 291 19.51 19.26 -1.23
C LYS A 291 19.03 19.04 -2.65
N ASN A 292 18.37 17.91 -2.92
CA ASN A 292 17.82 17.52 -4.23
C ASN A 292 18.75 17.91 -5.39
N ASP A 293 19.97 17.40 -5.34
CA ASP A 293 21.07 17.78 -6.24
C ASP A 293 20.68 17.47 -7.69
N ALA A 294 20.77 18.46 -8.56
CA ALA A 294 20.41 18.31 -9.97
C ALA A 294 21.21 17.21 -10.71
N THR A 295 22.40 16.86 -10.21
CA THR A 295 23.21 15.76 -10.78
C THR A 295 22.81 14.39 -10.24
N LYS A 296 22.06 14.37 -9.11
CA LYS A 296 21.51 13.19 -8.47
C LYS A 296 20.14 13.53 -7.87
N PRO A 297 19.15 13.83 -8.71
CA PRO A 297 17.85 14.25 -8.20
C PRO A 297 17.18 13.12 -7.40
N VAL A 298 16.30 13.49 -6.47
CA VAL A 298 15.50 12.52 -5.72
C VAL A 298 14.60 11.71 -6.66
N MET A 299 14.04 12.36 -7.67
CA MET A 299 13.28 11.73 -8.75
C MET A 299 13.74 12.29 -10.11
N THR A 300 13.78 11.43 -11.12
CA THR A 300 14.03 11.89 -12.51
C THR A 300 12.75 12.45 -13.15
N ASP A 301 12.89 13.25 -14.21
CA ASP A 301 11.74 13.75 -14.97
C ASP A 301 10.85 12.62 -15.50
N ARG A 302 11.46 11.48 -15.86
CA ARG A 302 10.73 10.30 -16.32
C ARG A 302 9.90 9.67 -15.20
N MET A 303 10.43 9.59 -13.99
CA MET A 303 9.69 9.11 -12.83
C MET A 303 8.49 10.00 -12.51
N MET A 304 8.65 11.33 -12.58
CA MET A 304 7.58 12.31 -12.34
C MET A 304 6.43 12.26 -13.36
N GLN A 305 6.60 11.58 -14.48
CA GLN A 305 5.54 11.34 -15.47
C GLN A 305 4.63 10.16 -15.10
N GLU A 306 5.04 9.32 -14.16
CA GLU A 306 4.26 8.17 -13.70
C GLU A 306 3.34 8.56 -12.52
N PRO A 307 2.31 7.76 -12.22
CA PRO A 307 1.43 8.03 -11.08
C PRO A 307 2.19 8.13 -9.75
N ALA A 308 1.84 9.13 -8.94
CA ALA A 308 2.41 9.35 -7.61
C ALA A 308 2.39 8.10 -6.70
N THR A 309 1.37 7.25 -6.87
CA THR A 309 1.20 5.99 -6.13
C THR A 309 2.26 4.94 -6.41
N ARG A 310 3.13 5.17 -7.39
CA ARG A 310 4.29 4.29 -7.66
C ARG A 310 5.50 4.63 -6.81
N TRP A 311 5.53 5.77 -6.11
CA TRP A 311 6.73 6.28 -5.47
C TRP A 311 6.60 6.33 -3.97
N TRP A 312 7.61 5.81 -3.29
CA TRP A 312 7.73 5.77 -1.85
C TRP A 312 9.05 6.40 -1.41
N HIS A 313 8.96 7.44 -0.58
CA HIS A 313 10.11 8.08 0.02
C HIS A 313 10.20 7.77 1.51
N VAL A 314 11.40 7.40 1.94
CA VAL A 314 11.77 7.17 3.34
C VAL A 314 12.83 8.18 3.72
N ILE A 315 12.51 9.07 4.65
CA ILE A 315 13.38 10.16 5.06
C ILE A 315 13.64 10.07 6.55
N HIS A 316 14.89 9.87 6.94
CA HIS A 316 15.34 9.82 8.32
C HIS A 316 16.11 11.09 8.74
N ASP A 317 16.54 11.21 10.01
CA ASP A 317 17.18 12.40 10.58
C ASP A 317 16.33 13.68 10.44
N VAL A 318 15.01 13.54 10.46
CA VAL A 318 14.09 14.69 10.39
C VAL A 318 14.01 15.37 11.75
N THR A 319 14.11 16.71 11.76
CA THR A 319 14.07 17.54 12.97
C THR A 319 12.86 18.47 12.93
N LYS A 320 12.57 19.12 14.07
CA LYS A 320 11.52 20.14 14.14
C LYS A 320 11.79 21.32 13.20
N ASP A 321 13.06 21.60 12.90
CA ASP A 321 13.46 22.74 12.07
C ASP A 321 13.33 22.44 10.56
N ASN A 322 13.36 21.18 10.17
CA ASN A 322 13.38 20.81 8.75
C ASN A 322 12.13 20.03 8.28
N TYR A 323 11.27 19.48 9.18
CA TYR A 323 10.16 18.62 8.76
C TYR A 323 9.21 19.29 7.76
N GLN A 324 8.91 20.61 7.95
CA GLN A 324 8.03 21.33 7.03
C GLN A 324 8.63 21.43 5.62
N LYS A 325 9.96 21.61 5.52
CA LYS A 325 10.66 21.61 4.24
C LYS A 325 10.61 20.23 3.59
N VAL A 326 10.76 19.17 4.40
CA VAL A 326 10.69 17.78 3.93
C VAL A 326 9.30 17.46 3.35
N VAL A 327 8.22 17.80 4.04
CA VAL A 327 6.86 17.54 3.52
C VAL A 327 6.52 18.41 2.31
N ASN A 328 7.02 19.63 2.23
CA ASN A 328 6.86 20.50 1.07
C ASN A 328 7.60 19.92 -0.15
N GLN A 329 8.81 19.42 0.05
CA GLN A 329 9.58 18.73 -0.99
C GLN A 329 8.85 17.47 -1.47
N ALA A 330 8.33 16.64 -0.56
CA ALA A 330 7.54 15.46 -0.92
C ALA A 330 6.29 15.83 -1.74
N ALA A 331 5.63 16.94 -1.40
CA ALA A 331 4.51 17.46 -2.16
C ALA A 331 4.90 17.94 -3.55
N SER A 332 6.06 18.62 -3.69
CA SER A 332 6.56 19.11 -4.98
C SER A 332 7.00 17.99 -5.93
N LEU A 333 7.43 16.86 -5.38
CA LEU A 333 7.81 15.66 -6.12
C LEU A 333 6.62 14.73 -6.40
N ASP A 334 5.42 15.10 -5.97
CA ASP A 334 4.17 14.34 -6.14
C ASP A 334 4.31 12.87 -5.73
N VAL A 335 4.88 12.62 -4.52
CA VAL A 335 5.01 11.27 -3.97
C VAL A 335 3.80 10.90 -3.13
N ALA A 336 3.24 9.71 -3.33
CA ALA A 336 2.07 9.28 -2.57
C ALA A 336 2.40 8.48 -1.31
N HIS A 337 3.46 7.67 -1.31
CA HIS A 337 3.87 6.92 -0.12
C HIS A 337 5.00 7.63 0.60
N LEU A 338 4.81 7.93 1.88
CA LEU A 338 5.79 8.67 2.66
C LEU A 338 6.01 8.02 4.03
N TYR A 339 7.27 7.90 4.42
CA TYR A 339 7.70 7.61 5.77
C TYR A 339 8.75 8.64 6.19
N ILE A 340 8.44 9.43 7.21
CA ILE A 340 9.33 10.42 7.79
C ILE A 340 9.62 10.03 9.22
N THR A 341 10.90 9.99 9.59
CA THR A 341 11.33 9.61 10.94
C THR A 341 12.48 10.49 11.44
N ASP A 342 12.49 10.78 12.71
CA ASP A 342 13.61 11.41 13.42
C ASP A 342 14.65 10.40 13.92
N GLY A 343 14.44 9.12 13.63
CA GLY A 343 15.44 8.07 13.83
C GLY A 343 16.72 8.34 13.02
N GLN A 344 17.82 7.78 13.47
CA GLN A 344 19.14 8.00 12.91
C GLN A 344 19.90 6.70 12.68
N LEU A 345 20.56 6.59 11.54
CA LEU A 345 21.50 5.50 11.26
C LEU A 345 22.87 5.84 11.83
N VAL A 346 23.04 5.60 13.13
CA VAL A 346 24.28 5.85 13.85
C VAL A 346 24.95 4.54 14.21
N LYS A 347 26.22 4.42 13.92
CA LYS A 347 27.06 3.28 14.35
C LYS A 347 27.64 3.54 15.73
N GLY A 348 27.56 2.55 16.60
CA GLY A 348 28.25 2.54 17.89
C GLY A 348 29.71 2.06 17.77
N GLU A 349 30.36 1.94 18.90
CA GLU A 349 31.66 1.27 19.01
C GLU A 349 31.55 -0.17 18.47
N GLY A 350 32.49 -0.57 17.61
CA GLY A 350 32.41 -1.87 16.92
C GLY A 350 31.63 -1.88 15.60
N GLY A 351 31.12 -0.73 15.14
CA GLY A 351 30.53 -0.57 13.80
C GLY A 351 29.09 -1.08 13.64
N GLN A 352 28.48 -1.57 14.73
CA GLN A 352 27.06 -1.98 14.71
C GLN A 352 26.13 -0.78 14.80
N TRP A 353 24.98 -0.85 14.13
CA TRP A 353 23.94 0.17 14.24
C TRP A 353 23.38 0.22 15.66
N LYS A 354 23.17 1.44 16.19
CA LYS A 354 22.53 1.65 17.48
C LYS A 354 21.03 1.38 17.38
N PRO A 355 20.51 0.28 17.99
CA PRO A 355 19.10 -0.10 17.81
C PRO A 355 18.11 0.88 18.41
N GLU A 356 18.50 1.60 19.46
CA GLU A 356 17.63 2.55 20.18
C GLU A 356 17.23 3.78 19.34
N VAL A 357 18.05 4.15 18.35
CA VAL A 357 17.79 5.29 17.45
C VAL A 357 17.55 4.85 16.01
N ASN A 358 17.64 3.56 15.72
CA ASN A 358 17.50 3.03 14.37
C ASN A 358 16.09 3.31 13.81
N PRO A 359 15.96 4.02 12.66
CA PRO A 359 14.69 4.41 12.08
C PRO A 359 13.81 3.22 11.64
N TYR A 360 14.41 2.05 11.42
CA TYR A 360 13.71 0.85 10.96
C TYR A 360 13.30 -0.10 12.09
N GLN A 361 13.84 0.13 13.28
CA GLN A 361 13.50 -0.66 14.48
C GLN A 361 12.56 0.10 15.44
N ASN A 362 12.30 1.36 15.16
CA ASN A 362 11.43 2.20 15.98
C ASN A 362 10.53 3.05 15.10
N PRO A 363 9.23 3.19 15.44
CA PRO A 363 8.38 4.16 14.79
C PRO A 363 8.85 5.58 15.13
N PRO A 364 8.52 6.59 14.30
CA PRO A 364 8.87 8.00 14.57
C PRO A 364 8.40 8.46 15.95
N SER A 365 9.03 9.51 16.47
CA SER A 365 8.62 10.12 17.75
C SER A 365 7.18 10.60 17.72
N GLU A 366 6.61 10.77 18.93
CA GLU A 366 5.22 11.23 19.14
C GLU A 366 4.96 12.62 18.59
N TRP A 367 5.98 13.48 18.47
CA TRP A 367 5.81 14.81 17.88
C TRP A 367 5.70 14.76 16.33
N LEU A 368 6.39 13.82 15.69
CA LEU A 368 6.55 13.80 14.22
C LEU A 368 5.43 13.01 13.54
N MET A 369 5.04 11.88 14.10
CA MET A 369 4.07 10.98 13.49
C MET A 369 2.70 11.65 13.24
N PRO A 370 2.10 12.39 14.19
CA PRO A 370 0.85 13.11 13.95
C PRO A 370 0.96 14.16 12.83
N LEU A 371 2.11 14.82 12.70
CA LEU A 371 2.35 15.80 11.64
C LEU A 371 2.40 15.13 10.25
N THR A 372 3.07 13.99 10.15
CA THR A 372 3.10 13.19 8.91
C THR A 372 1.71 12.73 8.53
N ILE A 373 0.91 12.26 9.49
CA ILE A 373 -0.48 11.85 9.25
C ILE A 373 -1.35 13.05 8.84
N ALA A 374 -1.16 14.21 9.46
CA ALA A 374 -1.87 15.43 9.07
C ALA A 374 -1.55 15.84 7.63
N TRP A 375 -0.29 15.69 7.21
CA TRP A 375 0.11 15.93 5.82
C TRP A 375 -0.55 14.93 4.85
N VAL A 376 -0.52 13.64 5.19
CA VAL A 376 -1.15 12.58 4.40
C VAL A 376 -2.64 12.86 4.17
N ASN A 377 -3.33 13.32 5.22
CA ASN A 377 -4.77 13.59 5.20
C ASN A 377 -5.13 15.02 4.74
N GLY A 378 -4.15 15.84 4.35
CA GLY A 378 -4.37 17.17 3.78
C GLY A 378 -4.75 18.26 4.79
N TYR A 379 -4.59 18.06 6.11
CA TYR A 379 -4.92 19.04 7.12
C TYR A 379 -3.71 19.59 7.93
N LEU A 380 -2.49 19.39 7.44
CA LEU A 380 -1.26 19.82 8.11
C LEU A 380 -1.25 21.34 8.42
N ASP A 381 -1.72 22.16 7.51
CA ASP A 381 -1.77 23.62 7.71
C ASP A 381 -2.71 24.01 8.86
N ILE A 382 -3.83 23.30 8.98
CA ILE A 382 -4.78 23.50 10.09
C ILE A 382 -4.11 23.11 11.41
N LEU A 383 -3.46 21.96 11.46
CA LEU A 383 -2.76 21.48 12.66
C LEU A 383 -1.65 22.44 13.08
N ASN A 384 -0.83 22.94 12.14
CA ASN A 384 0.23 23.91 12.43
C ASN A 384 -0.34 25.21 13.02
N ARG A 385 -1.49 25.69 12.53
CA ARG A 385 -2.17 26.87 13.08
C ARG A 385 -2.67 26.65 14.50
N VAL A 386 -3.23 25.48 14.81
CA VAL A 386 -3.69 25.11 16.15
C VAL A 386 -2.49 25.09 17.11
N ILE A 387 -1.39 24.41 16.76
CA ILE A 387 -0.17 24.36 17.57
C ILE A 387 0.36 25.78 17.85
N ALA A 388 0.38 26.65 16.84
CA ALA A 388 0.84 28.03 17.01
C ALA A 388 -0.07 28.88 17.92
N LEU A 389 -1.37 28.62 17.95
CA LEU A 389 -2.32 29.28 18.84
C LEU A 389 -2.14 28.81 20.29
N GLU A 390 -1.99 27.51 20.52
CA GLU A 390 -1.75 26.94 21.84
C GLU A 390 -0.44 27.45 22.47
N ALA A 391 0.60 27.60 21.63
CA ALA A 391 1.89 28.14 22.08
C ALA A 391 1.83 29.62 22.52
N LYS A 392 0.85 30.40 22.03
CA LYS A 392 0.63 31.79 22.42
C LYS A 392 -0.17 31.95 23.73
N GLN A 393 -0.82 30.88 24.17
CA GLN A 393 -1.63 30.88 25.40
C GLN A 393 -0.86 30.42 26.63
N LYS A 394 0.32 29.88 26.43
CA LYS A 394 1.31 29.53 27.49
C LYS A 394 2.31 30.65 27.71
#